data_bad71902764a06f5149d5d499bda9445
#
_entry.id   bad71902764a06f5149d5d499bda9445
#
_cell.length_a   1.000
_cell.length_b   1.000
_cell.length_c   1.000
_cell.angle_alpha   90.00
_cell.angle_beta   90.00
_cell.angle_gamma   90.00
#
_symmetry.space_group_name_H-M   'P 1'
#
loop_
_entity.id
_entity.type
_entity.pdbx_description
1 polymer ?
#
loop_
_entity_poly.entity_id
_entity_poly.type
_entity_poly.pdbx_seq_one_letter_code
_entity_poly.pdbx_strand_id
1 'polypeptide(L)'
;MKSVAEYKEILSKFKKEFGPQFGIKELGIFGSVARGEHTEESDLDIFVSLEKVEPFIIFDLKELLEALCKCKVDLVRLRDSLRPALKNNILKDGIYV
;
A
#
# COMPACT_ATOMS: atom_id res chain seq x y z
N MET A 1 -2.85 -7.15 -14.86
CA MET A 1 -2.23 -6.86 -13.56
C MET A 1 -1.57 -8.10 -12.97
N LYS A 2 -0.65 -7.89 -12.06
CA LYS A 2 0.03 -9.00 -11.38
C LYS A 2 -0.89 -9.67 -10.36
N SER A 3 -0.52 -10.86 -9.92
CA SER A 3 -1.22 -11.57 -8.85
C SER A 3 -0.95 -10.94 -7.48
N VAL A 4 -1.77 -11.30 -6.50
CA VAL A 4 -1.55 -10.89 -5.09
C VAL A 4 -0.15 -11.31 -4.63
N ALA A 5 0.25 -12.54 -4.94
CA ALA A 5 1.56 -13.06 -4.53
C ALA A 5 2.70 -12.23 -5.11
N GLU A 6 2.60 -11.82 -6.37
CA GLU A 6 3.62 -11.00 -7.02
C GLU A 6 3.71 -9.61 -6.39
N TYR A 7 2.57 -8.99 -6.11
CA TYR A 7 2.55 -7.68 -5.44
C TYR A 7 3.11 -7.78 -4.01
N LYS A 8 2.75 -8.83 -3.28
CA LYS A 8 3.31 -9.06 -1.94
C LYS A 8 4.82 -9.12 -1.96
N GLU A 9 5.38 -9.82 -2.93
CA GLU A 9 6.83 -9.95 -3.06
C GLU A 9 7.48 -8.60 -3.36
N ILE A 10 6.93 -7.84 -4.29
CA ILE A 10 7.43 -6.51 -4.63
C ILE A 10 7.42 -5.60 -3.40
N LEU A 11 6.30 -5.56 -2.69
CA LEU A 11 6.14 -4.69 -1.51
C LEU A 11 7.00 -5.14 -0.33
N SER A 12 7.20 -6.44 -0.16
CA SER A 12 8.07 -6.97 0.88
C SER A 12 9.52 -6.52 0.67
N LYS A 13 10.00 -6.60 -0.56
CA LYS A 13 11.33 -6.11 -0.93
C LYS A 13 11.44 -4.60 -0.76
N PHE A 14 10.42 -3.88 -1.19
CA PHE A 14 10.36 -2.42 -1.04
C PHE A 14 10.46 -2.02 0.43
N LYS A 15 9.71 -2.68 1.30
CA LYS A 15 9.73 -2.40 2.73
C LYS A 15 11.12 -2.63 3.33
N LYS A 16 11.81 -3.67 2.92
CA LYS A 16 13.18 -3.95 3.39
C LYS A 16 14.17 -2.89 2.95
N GLU A 17 14.10 -2.49 1.68
CA GLU A 17 15.05 -1.54 1.10
C GLU A 17 14.80 -0.11 1.54
N PHE A 18 13.54 0.32 1.48
CA PHE A 18 13.16 1.72 1.68
C PHE A 18 12.44 1.99 2.99
N GLY A 19 12.06 0.95 3.73
CA GLY A 19 11.38 1.10 5.00
C GLY A 19 12.10 2.03 5.98
N PRO A 20 13.39 1.80 6.25
CA PRO A 20 14.13 2.68 7.15
C PRO A 20 14.25 4.12 6.64
N GLN A 21 14.42 4.29 5.33
CA GLN A 21 14.54 5.62 4.73
C GLN A 21 13.28 6.46 4.90
N PHE A 22 12.11 5.84 4.71
CA PHE A 22 10.82 6.53 4.80
C PHE A 22 10.16 6.40 6.17
N GLY A 23 10.74 5.63 7.07
CA GLY A 23 10.13 5.39 8.38
C GLY A 23 8.86 4.56 8.30
N ILE A 24 8.83 3.57 7.43
CA ILE A 24 7.66 2.69 7.26
C ILE A 24 7.56 1.72 8.42
N LYS A 25 6.46 1.79 9.17
CA LYS A 25 6.15 0.86 10.25
C LYS A 25 5.38 -0.34 9.74
N GLU A 26 4.35 -0.10 8.95
CA GLU A 26 3.50 -1.14 8.39
C GLU A 26 3.21 -0.82 6.93
N LEU A 27 3.12 -1.85 6.11
CA LEU A 27 2.82 -1.75 4.69
C LEU A 27 2.01 -2.95 4.27
N GLY A 28 1.02 -2.75 3.43
CA GLY A 28 0.22 -3.87 2.95
C GLY A 28 -0.73 -3.51 1.83
N ILE A 29 -1.49 -4.50 1.41
CA ILE A 29 -2.45 -4.41 0.31
C ILE A 29 -3.85 -4.60 0.88
N PHE A 30 -4.82 -3.83 0.37
CA PHE A 30 -6.23 -4.03 0.69
C PHE A 30 -7.08 -3.90 -0.56
N GLY A 31 -8.39 -3.94 -0.43
CA GLY A 31 -9.30 -3.75 -1.54
C GLY A 31 -9.36 -4.93 -2.50
N SER A 32 -9.67 -4.66 -3.76
CA SER A 32 -9.94 -5.70 -4.75
C SER A 32 -8.77 -6.64 -5.00
N VAL A 33 -7.55 -6.12 -5.04
CA VAL A 33 -6.36 -6.96 -5.24
C VAL A 33 -6.20 -7.93 -4.07
N ALA A 34 -6.37 -7.45 -2.83
CA ALA A 34 -6.25 -8.31 -1.65
C ALA A 34 -7.29 -9.43 -1.65
N ARG A 35 -8.47 -9.17 -2.20
CA ARG A 35 -9.54 -10.19 -2.31
C ARG A 35 -9.39 -11.09 -3.54
N GLY A 36 -8.43 -10.81 -4.42
CA GLY A 36 -8.27 -11.56 -5.66
C GLY A 36 -9.35 -11.26 -6.69
N GLU A 37 -10.02 -10.13 -6.58
CA GLU A 37 -11.14 -9.74 -7.45
C GLU A 37 -10.76 -8.65 -8.44
N HIS A 38 -9.48 -8.31 -8.56
CA HIS A 38 -9.02 -7.23 -9.40
C HIS A 38 -9.04 -7.59 -10.90
N THR A 39 -9.17 -6.56 -11.71
CA THR A 39 -9.09 -6.63 -13.19
C THR A 39 -7.94 -5.76 -13.65
N GLU A 40 -7.69 -5.76 -14.97
CA GLU A 40 -6.66 -4.91 -15.56
C GLU A 40 -6.90 -3.41 -15.32
N GLU A 41 -8.15 -3.03 -15.04
CA GLU A 41 -8.53 -1.63 -14.81
C GLU A 41 -8.55 -1.25 -13.34
N SER A 42 -8.32 -2.20 -12.45
CA SER A 42 -8.34 -1.94 -11.00
C SER A 42 -7.09 -1.18 -10.57
N ASP A 43 -7.26 -0.31 -9.56
CA ASP A 43 -6.11 0.30 -8.89
C ASP A 43 -5.58 -0.66 -7.84
N LEU A 44 -4.30 -0.55 -7.55
CA LEU A 44 -3.69 -1.30 -6.45
C LEU A 44 -3.82 -0.47 -5.17
N ASP A 45 -4.64 -0.95 -4.25
CA ASP A 45 -4.86 -0.27 -2.97
C ASP A 45 -3.80 -0.69 -1.96
N ILE A 46 -3.00 0.27 -1.52
CA ILE A 46 -1.90 0.04 -0.57
C ILE A 46 -2.14 0.89 0.67
N PHE A 47 -1.95 0.29 1.85
CA PHE A 47 -1.95 1.05 3.09
C PHE A 47 -0.54 1.09 3.67
N VAL A 48 -0.23 2.20 4.36
CA VAL A 48 1.08 2.40 4.96
C VAL A 48 0.93 3.11 6.31
N SER A 49 1.73 2.69 7.29
CA SER A 49 1.87 3.38 8.57
C SER A 49 3.30 3.90 8.66
N LEU A 50 3.45 5.17 9.01
CA LEU A 50 4.74 5.87 9.04
C LEU A 50 5.06 6.35 10.45
N GLU A 51 6.34 6.31 10.83
CA GLU A 51 6.79 6.84 12.11
C GLU A 51 6.73 8.36 12.15
N LYS A 52 7.09 8.98 11.03
CA LYS A 52 7.05 10.44 10.87
C LYS A 52 6.36 10.77 9.56
N VAL A 53 5.54 11.81 9.57
CA VAL A 53 4.89 12.30 8.37
C VAL A 53 5.54 13.61 7.98
N GLU A 54 6.25 13.59 6.86
CA GLU A 54 6.87 14.77 6.29
C GLU A 54 6.07 15.25 5.09
N PRO A 55 6.15 16.56 4.75
CA PRO A 55 5.49 17.06 3.56
C PRO A 55 5.91 16.25 2.32
N PHE A 56 4.95 15.92 1.48
CA PHE A 56 5.16 15.22 0.21
C PHE A 56 5.63 13.77 0.29
N ILE A 57 5.83 13.20 1.48
CA ILE A 57 6.28 11.82 1.61
C ILE A 57 5.31 10.83 0.95
N ILE A 58 4.02 11.08 1.05
CA ILE A 58 2.99 10.22 0.44
C ILE A 58 3.09 10.28 -1.09
N PHE A 59 3.37 11.45 -1.66
CA PHE A 59 3.57 11.58 -3.10
C PHE A 59 4.79 10.79 -3.57
N ASP A 60 5.89 10.90 -2.85
CA ASP A 60 7.12 10.20 -3.19
C ASP A 60 6.94 8.69 -3.13
N LEU A 61 6.29 8.21 -2.06
CA LEU A 61 5.97 6.79 -1.90
C LEU A 61 5.07 6.29 -3.02
N LYS A 62 4.03 7.05 -3.35
CA LYS A 62 3.10 6.68 -4.41
C LYS A 62 3.81 6.55 -5.75
N GLU A 63 4.65 7.51 -6.10
CA GLU A 63 5.41 7.48 -7.36
C GLU A 63 6.31 6.26 -7.44
N LEU A 64 7.06 5.98 -6.37
CA LEU A 64 7.94 4.82 -6.32
C LEU A 64 7.16 3.51 -6.45
N LEU A 65 6.05 3.39 -5.73
CA LEU A 65 5.23 2.18 -5.76
C LEU A 65 4.58 1.99 -7.13
N GLU A 66 4.13 3.06 -7.77
CA GLU A 66 3.58 2.98 -9.12
C GLU A 66 4.63 2.53 -10.13
N ALA A 67 5.85 3.02 -9.99
CA ALA A 67 6.95 2.62 -10.86
C ALA A 67 7.31 1.15 -10.68
N LEU A 68 7.35 0.66 -9.44
CA LEU A 68 7.70 -0.72 -9.14
C LEU A 68 6.60 -1.70 -9.50
N CYS A 69 5.36 -1.35 -9.21
CA CYS A 69 4.22 -2.23 -9.45
C CYS A 69 3.69 -2.11 -10.88
N LYS A 70 4.10 -1.07 -11.60
CA LYS A 70 3.70 -0.79 -12.99
C LYS A 70 2.19 -0.70 -13.17
N CYS A 71 1.53 -0.06 -12.21
CA CYS A 71 0.09 0.17 -12.25
C CYS A 71 -0.25 1.38 -11.39
N LYS A 72 -1.49 1.83 -11.47
CA LYS A 72 -1.97 2.92 -10.61
C LYS A 72 -2.09 2.42 -9.16
N VAL A 73 -1.61 3.23 -8.24
CA VAL A 73 -1.64 2.93 -6.81
C VAL A 73 -2.52 3.96 -6.11
N ASP A 74 -3.43 3.46 -5.27
CA ASP A 74 -4.19 4.26 -4.33
C ASP A 74 -3.55 4.05 -2.96
N LEU A 75 -2.79 5.03 -2.49
CA LEU A 75 -2.03 4.92 -1.25
C LEU A 75 -2.74 5.60 -0.10
N VAL A 76 -3.04 4.82 0.93
CA VAL A 76 -3.74 5.29 2.13
C VAL A 76 -2.79 5.24 3.31
N ARG A 77 -2.62 6.38 4.01
CA ARG A 77 -1.84 6.41 5.24
C ARG A 77 -2.74 6.08 6.42
N LEU A 78 -2.35 5.07 7.18
CA LEU A 78 -3.06 4.69 8.42
C LEU A 78 -2.87 5.78 9.48
N ARG A 79 -3.97 6.24 10.05
CA ARG A 79 -3.99 7.25 11.11
C ARG A 79 -5.32 7.18 11.85
N ASP A 80 -5.37 7.73 13.04
CA ASP A 80 -6.57 7.68 13.89
C ASP A 80 -7.77 8.41 13.27
N SER A 81 -7.50 9.47 12.49
CA SER A 81 -8.54 10.25 11.82
C SER A 81 -9.07 9.63 10.52
N LEU A 82 -8.60 8.45 10.17
CA LEU A 82 -9.05 7.76 8.95
C LEU A 82 -10.55 7.43 9.05
N ARG A 83 -11.28 7.60 7.94
CA ARG A 83 -12.72 7.31 7.90
C ARG A 83 -12.98 5.86 8.34
N PRO A 84 -14.00 5.63 9.22
CA PRO A 84 -14.27 4.29 9.73
C PRO A 84 -14.50 3.22 8.66
N ALA A 85 -15.20 3.56 7.58
CA ALA A 85 -15.46 2.61 6.50
C ALA A 85 -14.16 2.12 5.84
N LEU A 86 -13.23 3.03 5.58
CA LEU A 86 -11.95 2.70 4.97
C LEU A 86 -11.09 1.89 5.94
N LYS A 87 -11.06 2.30 7.21
CA LYS A 87 -10.34 1.60 8.27
C LYS A 87 -10.83 0.15 8.42
N ASN A 88 -12.15 -0.05 8.39
CA ASN A 88 -12.74 -1.37 8.47
C ASN A 88 -12.39 -2.24 7.26
N ASN A 89 -12.35 -1.66 6.06
CA ASN A 89 -11.94 -2.38 4.86
C ASN A 89 -10.50 -2.88 4.96
N ILE A 90 -9.61 -2.04 5.49
CA ILE A 90 -8.21 -2.42 5.69
C ILE A 90 -8.09 -3.53 6.72
N LEU A 91 -8.82 -3.41 7.84
CA LEU A 91 -8.81 -4.44 8.89
C LEU A 91 -9.36 -5.77 8.41
N LYS A 92 -10.38 -5.74 7.55
CA LYS A 92 -11.04 -6.95 7.05
C LYS A 92 -10.22 -7.64 5.97
N ASP A 93 -9.74 -6.90 4.99
CA ASP A 93 -9.12 -7.44 3.78
C ASP A 93 -7.61 -7.27 3.73
N GLY A 94 -7.03 -6.50 4.64
CA GLY A 94 -5.62 -6.12 4.58
C GLY A 94 -4.65 -7.29 4.68
N ILE A 95 -3.68 -7.29 3.77
CA ILE A 95 -2.58 -8.25 3.75
C ILE A 95 -1.29 -7.48 4.06
N TYR A 96 -0.71 -7.74 5.22
CA TYR A 96 0.55 -7.11 5.63
C TYR A 96 1.75 -7.76 4.97
N VAL A 97 2.74 -6.96 4.65
CA VAL A 97 4.01 -7.46 4.13
C VAL A 97 5.16 -7.18 5.07
#